data_e4b2a19858603d4024ef8973728dea53
#
_entry.id   e4b2a19858603d4024ef8973728dea53
#
_cell.length_a   1.000
_cell.length_b   1.000
_cell.length_c   1.000
_cell.angle_alpha   90.00
_cell.angle_beta   90.00
_cell.angle_gamma   90.00
#
_symmetry.space_group_name_H-M   'P 1'
#
loop_
_entity.id
_entity.type
_entity.pdbx_description
1 polymer ?
#
loop_
_entity_poly.entity_id
_entity_poly.type
_entity_poly.pdbx_seq_one_letter_code
_entity_poly.pdbx_strand_id
1 'polypeptide(L)'
;MLYKSTRSTAEASLTSAEVIKEGLAPDGGLYVPESIPTLTLPEIELLSKQSYPERAADILARFLTDYTHEELSEDCCAAYSREHFVGGVAPLIGLHTEYPMAVLELWHGPTAAFKDMALQIMPRLLSRALVKTGEKKDAMILVATSGDTGKAALEGYRDIDRVRILVFYPSEGVSQVQKLQMATQQGSNVEVCGIRGNFDDAQNGVKSILNSPEMVTRARVRGILFSSANSINWGRLVPQIVYYVSAYCDLINAGKCKPGSRFNVCVPTGNFGNIFAAYLAKQMGLPIAKLICASNANNVLTDFLRTGTYDRNRDFHMTVSPSMDILISSNLEPVSYTHLTLPTNSLV
;
A
#
# COMPACT_ATOMS: atom_id res chain seq x y z
N MET A 1 -10.75 -16.06 -3.14
CA MET A 1 -9.32 -15.81 -3.44
C MET A 1 -8.49 -16.35 -2.30
N LEU A 2 -7.45 -17.12 -2.59
CA LEU A 2 -6.50 -17.63 -1.61
C LEU A 2 -5.12 -17.00 -1.85
N TYR A 3 -4.30 -17.02 -0.81
CA TYR A 3 -3.00 -16.32 -0.79
C TYR A 3 -1.90 -17.24 -0.30
N LYS A 4 -0.71 -17.08 -0.86
CA LYS A 4 0.52 -17.80 -0.48
C LYS A 4 1.63 -16.84 -0.10
N SER A 5 2.53 -17.28 0.77
CA SER A 5 3.79 -16.58 1.01
C SER A 5 4.73 -16.75 -0.19
N THR A 6 5.46 -15.70 -0.54
CA THR A 6 6.51 -15.74 -1.57
C THR A 6 7.66 -16.70 -1.27
N ARG A 7 7.78 -17.15 -0.02
CA ARG A 7 8.85 -18.05 0.43
C ARG A 7 8.36 -19.43 0.84
N SER A 8 7.04 -19.62 0.94
CA SER A 8 6.49 -20.90 1.38
C SER A 8 6.57 -21.95 0.26
N THR A 9 7.00 -23.13 0.64
CA THR A 9 6.88 -24.35 -0.17
C THR A 9 5.66 -25.20 0.21
N ALA A 10 4.91 -24.77 1.23
CA ALA A 10 3.73 -25.46 1.71
C ALA A 10 2.50 -25.16 0.84
N GLU A 11 1.60 -26.12 0.72
CA GLU A 11 0.32 -25.97 0.00
C GLU A 11 -0.74 -25.15 0.79
N ALA A 12 -0.43 -24.78 2.04
CA ALA A 12 -1.36 -24.03 2.88
C ALA A 12 -1.61 -22.63 2.31
N SER A 13 -2.85 -22.37 1.99
CA SER A 13 -3.32 -21.08 1.46
C SER A 13 -4.21 -20.40 2.51
N LEU A 14 -4.07 -19.08 2.64
CA LEU A 14 -4.82 -18.25 3.58
C LEU A 14 -5.88 -17.42 2.86
N THR A 15 -6.91 -17.04 3.60
CA THR A 15 -7.93 -16.07 3.15
C THR A 15 -7.38 -14.64 3.18
N SER A 16 -8.06 -13.70 2.53
CA SER A 16 -7.64 -12.31 2.56
C SER A 16 -7.68 -11.68 3.95
N ALA A 17 -8.66 -12.04 4.78
CA ALA A 17 -8.73 -11.56 6.16
C ALA A 17 -7.54 -12.08 7.00
N GLU A 18 -7.15 -13.35 6.82
CA GLU A 18 -5.99 -13.91 7.52
C GLU A 18 -4.69 -13.18 7.14
N VAL A 19 -4.44 -12.96 5.84
CA VAL A 19 -3.21 -12.29 5.40
C VAL A 19 -3.16 -10.80 5.77
N ILE A 20 -4.29 -10.11 5.78
CA ILE A 20 -4.35 -8.71 6.24
C ILE A 20 -4.06 -8.63 7.75
N LYS A 21 -4.62 -9.56 8.53
CA LYS A 21 -4.38 -9.66 9.97
C LYS A 21 -2.91 -9.96 10.29
N GLU A 22 -2.31 -10.91 9.61
CA GLU A 22 -0.91 -11.30 9.82
C GLU A 22 0.07 -10.25 9.31
N GLY A 23 -0.19 -9.66 8.15
CA GLY A 23 0.61 -8.63 7.51
C GLY A 23 1.91 -9.12 6.88
N LEU A 24 2.60 -10.07 7.49
CA LEU A 24 3.82 -10.72 7.01
C LEU A 24 3.75 -12.20 7.33
N ALA A 25 4.18 -13.04 6.41
CA ALA A 25 4.20 -14.47 6.63
C ALA A 25 5.24 -14.88 7.69
N PRO A 26 5.00 -15.98 8.45
CA PRO A 26 5.94 -16.44 9.49
C PRO A 26 7.32 -16.79 8.96
N ASP A 27 7.45 -17.15 7.66
CA ASP A 27 8.71 -17.41 6.97
C ASP A 27 9.43 -16.13 6.51
N GLY A 28 8.84 -14.96 6.79
CA GLY A 28 9.33 -13.64 6.39
C GLY A 28 9.04 -13.29 4.93
N GLY A 29 8.29 -14.12 4.20
CA GLY A 29 7.80 -13.82 2.85
C GLY A 29 6.60 -12.89 2.85
N LEU A 30 6.25 -12.34 1.70
CA LEU A 30 5.10 -11.50 1.50
C LEU A 30 3.93 -12.32 0.94
N TYR A 31 2.71 -11.97 1.35
CA TYR A 31 1.53 -12.63 0.81
C TYR A 31 1.16 -12.07 -0.56
N VAL A 32 0.93 -12.98 -1.50
CA VAL A 32 0.43 -12.68 -2.85
C VAL A 32 -0.75 -13.58 -3.18
N PRO A 33 -1.72 -13.13 -4.01
CA PRO A 33 -2.84 -13.96 -4.43
C PRO A 33 -2.35 -15.11 -5.32
N GLU A 34 -2.99 -16.27 -5.22
CA GLU A 34 -2.69 -17.45 -6.07
C GLU A 34 -3.04 -17.23 -7.54
N SER A 35 -3.98 -16.34 -7.82
CA SER A 35 -4.36 -15.93 -9.16
C SER A 35 -4.70 -14.44 -9.20
N ILE A 36 -4.51 -13.83 -10.37
CA ILE A 36 -4.89 -12.43 -10.57
C ILE A 36 -6.26 -12.41 -11.26
N PRO A 37 -7.27 -11.76 -10.66
CA PRO A 37 -8.61 -11.68 -11.25
C PRO A 37 -8.60 -10.87 -12.54
N THR A 38 -9.40 -11.28 -13.50
CA THR A 38 -9.54 -10.60 -14.79
C THR A 38 -10.50 -9.42 -14.68
N LEU A 39 -10.20 -8.34 -15.40
CA LEU A 39 -11.03 -7.17 -15.60
C LEU A 39 -11.20 -6.94 -17.11
N THR A 40 -12.39 -7.18 -17.62
CA THR A 40 -12.70 -7.05 -19.04
C THR A 40 -13.00 -5.59 -19.43
N LEU A 41 -12.89 -5.27 -20.73
CA LEU A 41 -13.22 -3.92 -21.22
C LEU A 41 -14.67 -3.49 -20.93
N PRO A 42 -15.70 -4.34 -21.11
CA PRO A 42 -17.06 -3.98 -20.69
C PRO A 42 -17.19 -3.68 -19.19
N GLU A 43 -16.49 -4.41 -18.33
CA GLU A 43 -16.47 -4.11 -16.88
C GLU A 43 -15.79 -2.78 -16.59
N ILE A 44 -14.70 -2.44 -17.29
CA ILE A 44 -14.04 -1.12 -17.16
C ILE A 44 -15.00 -0.01 -17.60
N GLU A 45 -15.79 -0.21 -18.65
CA GLU A 45 -16.82 0.75 -19.08
C GLU A 45 -17.94 0.93 -18.05
N LEU A 46 -18.31 -0.12 -17.32
CA LEU A 46 -19.23 -0.02 -16.19
C LEU A 46 -18.62 0.76 -15.03
N LEU A 47 -17.39 0.41 -14.64
CA LEU A 47 -16.64 1.11 -13.60
C LEU A 47 -16.44 2.59 -13.93
N SER A 48 -16.33 2.97 -15.20
CA SER A 48 -16.15 4.37 -15.58
C SER A 48 -17.33 5.25 -15.17
N LYS A 49 -18.53 4.69 -15.00
CA LYS A 49 -19.76 5.40 -14.60
C LYS A 49 -19.91 5.54 -13.08
N GLN A 50 -19.05 4.89 -12.31
CA GLN A 50 -19.09 4.86 -10.86
C GLN A 50 -18.21 5.95 -10.26
N SER A 51 -18.48 6.31 -9.01
CA SER A 51 -17.61 7.11 -8.16
C SER A 51 -16.34 6.33 -7.74
N TYR A 52 -15.33 7.01 -7.24
CA TYR A 52 -14.11 6.36 -6.77
C TYR A 52 -14.37 5.32 -5.65
N PRO A 53 -15.17 5.59 -4.59
CA PRO A 53 -15.49 4.58 -3.58
C PRO A 53 -16.19 3.33 -4.14
N GLU A 54 -17.09 3.49 -5.09
CA GLU A 54 -17.78 2.36 -5.75
C GLU A 54 -16.80 1.53 -6.58
N ARG A 55 -15.94 2.17 -7.40
CA ARG A 55 -14.85 1.50 -8.12
C ARG A 55 -13.93 0.74 -7.17
N ALA A 56 -13.62 1.35 -6.03
CA ALA A 56 -12.76 0.73 -5.01
C ALA A 56 -13.40 -0.53 -4.44
N ALA A 57 -14.68 -0.49 -4.07
CA ALA A 57 -15.40 -1.65 -3.56
C ALA A 57 -15.42 -2.80 -4.58
N ASP A 58 -15.75 -2.52 -5.84
CA ASP A 58 -15.82 -3.52 -6.91
C ASP A 58 -14.46 -4.15 -7.24
N ILE A 59 -13.37 -3.35 -7.20
CA ILE A 59 -12.02 -3.86 -7.47
C ILE A 59 -11.53 -4.67 -6.27
N LEU A 60 -11.73 -4.17 -5.05
CA LEU A 60 -11.32 -4.87 -3.83
C LEU A 60 -12.07 -6.19 -3.66
N ALA A 61 -13.35 -6.28 -3.98
CA ALA A 61 -14.14 -7.49 -3.91
C ALA A 61 -13.57 -8.65 -4.76
N ARG A 62 -12.85 -8.34 -5.84
CA ARG A 62 -12.19 -9.36 -6.67
C ARG A 62 -11.03 -10.06 -5.97
N PHE A 63 -10.38 -9.38 -5.04
CA PHE A 63 -9.28 -9.89 -4.25
C PHE A 63 -9.72 -10.35 -2.86
N LEU A 64 -10.54 -9.56 -2.19
CA LEU A 64 -10.97 -9.77 -0.81
C LEU A 64 -12.29 -10.56 -0.76
N THR A 65 -12.28 -11.79 -1.28
CA THR A 65 -13.49 -12.59 -1.54
C THR A 65 -14.19 -13.12 -0.28
N ASP A 66 -13.59 -13.00 0.87
CA ASP A 66 -14.15 -13.30 2.20
C ASP A 66 -14.76 -12.07 2.89
N TYR A 67 -14.68 -10.88 2.25
CA TYR A 67 -15.45 -9.69 2.63
C TYR A 67 -16.71 -9.60 1.77
N THR A 68 -17.83 -9.17 2.36
CA THR A 68 -19.02 -8.92 1.53
C THR A 68 -18.90 -7.60 0.78
N HIS A 69 -19.66 -7.46 -0.30
CA HIS A 69 -19.65 -6.22 -1.08
C HIS A 69 -20.16 -5.02 -0.26
N GLU A 70 -21.13 -5.25 0.65
CA GLU A 70 -21.65 -4.24 1.56
C GLU A 70 -20.56 -3.74 2.52
N GLU A 71 -19.80 -4.66 3.13
CA GLU A 71 -18.68 -4.33 4.01
C GLU A 71 -17.63 -3.48 3.28
N LEU A 72 -17.26 -3.87 2.06
CA LEU A 72 -16.29 -3.12 1.26
C LEU A 72 -16.84 -1.76 0.83
N SER A 73 -18.12 -1.66 0.46
CA SER A 73 -18.76 -0.40 0.11
C SER A 73 -18.80 0.58 1.28
N GLU A 74 -19.17 0.12 2.46
CA GLU A 74 -19.16 0.93 3.69
C GLU A 74 -17.73 1.45 3.99
N ASP A 75 -16.75 0.56 3.96
CA ASP A 75 -15.36 0.91 4.27
C ASP A 75 -14.77 1.86 3.23
N CYS A 76 -15.05 1.64 1.94
CA CYS A 76 -14.61 2.52 0.86
C CYS A 76 -15.27 3.90 0.93
N CYS A 77 -16.57 3.99 1.19
CA CYS A 77 -17.26 5.27 1.36
C CYS A 77 -16.72 6.06 2.54
N ALA A 78 -16.44 5.38 3.65
CA ALA A 78 -15.87 6.02 4.83
C ALA A 78 -14.40 6.44 4.63
N ALA A 79 -13.58 5.59 3.99
CA ALA A 79 -12.17 5.86 3.74
C ALA A 79 -11.96 6.99 2.72
N TYR A 80 -12.74 6.97 1.63
CA TYR A 80 -12.59 7.87 0.48
C TYR A 80 -13.66 8.96 0.45
N SER A 81 -14.05 9.45 1.63
CA SER A 81 -15.03 10.52 1.78
C SER A 81 -14.50 11.87 1.27
N ARG A 82 -15.41 12.78 0.95
CA ARG A 82 -15.06 14.17 0.57
C ARG A 82 -14.41 14.97 1.71
N GLU A 83 -14.63 14.56 2.94
CA GLU A 83 -14.00 15.16 4.12
C GLU A 83 -12.51 14.78 4.20
N HIS A 84 -12.17 13.53 3.85
CA HIS A 84 -10.79 13.06 3.84
C HIS A 84 -10.04 13.49 2.57
N PHE A 85 -10.71 13.53 1.42
CA PHE A 85 -10.10 13.84 0.12
C PHE A 85 -10.71 15.08 -0.50
N VAL A 86 -10.19 16.22 -0.09
CA VAL A 86 -10.64 17.54 -0.60
C VAL A 86 -10.15 17.71 -2.05
N GLY A 87 -11.08 17.97 -2.97
CA GLY A 87 -10.74 18.11 -4.40
C GLY A 87 -10.79 16.83 -5.23
N GLY A 88 -11.14 15.69 -4.60
CA GLY A 88 -11.25 14.38 -5.24
C GLY A 88 -10.20 13.40 -4.75
N VAL A 89 -10.50 12.10 -4.84
CA VAL A 89 -9.65 11.06 -4.24
C VAL A 89 -8.34 10.90 -5.01
N ALA A 90 -8.42 10.81 -6.34
CA ALA A 90 -7.26 10.63 -7.21
C ALA A 90 -7.54 11.32 -8.57
N PRO A 91 -7.64 12.66 -8.60
CA PRO A 91 -7.93 13.38 -9.83
C PRO A 91 -6.81 13.23 -10.85
N LEU A 92 -7.21 13.13 -12.13
CA LEU A 92 -6.28 13.04 -13.25
C LEU A 92 -6.24 14.39 -13.98
N ILE A 93 -5.09 15.07 -13.90
CA ILE A 93 -4.88 16.41 -14.44
C ILE A 93 -4.05 16.34 -15.72
N GLY A 94 -4.65 16.75 -16.83
CA GLY A 94 -3.94 16.86 -18.13
C GLY A 94 -2.89 17.96 -18.12
N LEU A 95 -1.71 17.66 -18.64
CA LEU A 95 -0.65 18.64 -18.81
C LEU A 95 -0.65 19.20 -20.24
N HIS A 96 -0.32 20.50 -20.35
CA HIS A 96 -0.10 21.15 -21.64
C HIS A 96 1.36 20.91 -22.10
N THR A 97 1.59 19.74 -22.70
CA THR A 97 2.90 19.31 -23.18
C THR A 97 2.83 18.88 -24.65
N GLU A 98 3.97 18.76 -25.29
CA GLU A 98 4.08 18.30 -26.68
C GLU A 98 3.45 16.90 -26.89
N TYR A 99 3.56 16.05 -25.88
CA TYR A 99 2.95 14.70 -25.89
C TYR A 99 1.76 14.64 -24.94
N PRO A 100 0.70 13.87 -25.26
CA PRO A 100 -0.41 13.66 -24.35
C PRO A 100 0.06 13.08 -23.03
N MET A 101 -0.02 13.87 -21.97
CA MET A 101 0.43 13.51 -20.62
C MET A 101 -0.58 14.00 -19.59
N ALA A 102 -0.78 13.19 -18.55
CA ALA A 102 -1.56 13.58 -17.39
C ALA A 102 -0.85 13.17 -16.11
N VAL A 103 -1.08 13.92 -15.04
CA VAL A 103 -0.63 13.59 -13.69
C VAL A 103 -1.80 13.02 -12.90
N LEU A 104 -1.62 11.83 -12.36
CA LEU A 104 -2.53 11.26 -11.37
C LEU A 104 -2.12 11.80 -10.00
N GLU A 105 -2.94 12.70 -9.45
CA GLU A 105 -2.66 13.37 -8.20
C GLU A 105 -3.10 12.52 -7.01
N LEU A 106 -2.16 12.06 -6.18
CA LEU A 106 -2.42 11.17 -5.05
C LEU A 106 -2.22 11.85 -3.68
N TRP A 107 -2.14 13.18 -3.64
CA TRP A 107 -1.85 13.96 -2.43
C TRP A 107 -3.06 14.67 -1.82
N HIS A 108 -4.28 14.41 -2.31
CA HIS A 108 -5.50 15.07 -1.83
C HIS A 108 -6.04 14.51 -0.51
N GLY A 109 -5.39 13.49 0.03
CA GLY A 109 -5.74 12.89 1.32
C GLY A 109 -5.32 13.75 2.52
N PRO A 110 -5.73 13.35 3.74
CA PRO A 110 -5.62 14.18 4.95
C PRO A 110 -4.17 14.49 5.36
N THR A 111 -3.18 13.76 4.86
CA THR A 111 -1.77 13.99 5.21
C THR A 111 -0.93 14.45 4.02
N ALA A 112 -1.57 14.74 2.89
CA ALA A 112 -0.95 15.16 1.64
C ALA A 112 0.15 14.19 1.13
N ALA A 113 -0.03 12.89 1.38
CA ALA A 113 0.85 11.83 0.94
C ALA A 113 0.08 10.75 0.17
N PHE A 114 0.66 10.20 -0.91
CA PHE A 114 0.03 9.10 -1.65
C PHE A 114 -0.31 7.88 -0.76
N LYS A 115 0.35 7.78 0.38
CA LYS A 115 0.13 6.71 1.36
C LYS A 115 -1.27 6.72 1.96
N ASP A 116 -1.93 7.89 1.97
CA ASP A 116 -3.32 8.02 2.40
C ASP A 116 -4.26 7.12 1.59
N MET A 117 -3.97 6.93 0.29
CA MET A 117 -4.77 6.09 -0.61
C MET A 117 -4.97 4.66 -0.07
N ALA A 118 -3.97 4.13 0.62
CA ALA A 118 -4.06 2.80 1.23
C ALA A 118 -4.32 2.86 2.74
N LEU A 119 -3.75 3.85 3.44
CA LEU A 119 -3.82 3.91 4.90
C LEU A 119 -5.16 4.43 5.43
N GLN A 120 -6.02 5.04 4.60
CA GLN A 120 -7.38 5.38 5.01
C GLN A 120 -8.32 4.15 5.02
N ILE A 121 -8.07 3.14 4.19
CA ILE A 121 -8.92 1.95 4.13
C ILE A 121 -8.35 0.74 4.87
N MET A 122 -7.04 0.55 4.88
CA MET A 122 -6.39 -0.62 5.49
C MET A 122 -6.79 -0.87 6.95
N PRO A 123 -6.88 0.12 7.85
CA PRO A 123 -7.28 -0.12 9.24
C PRO A 123 -8.71 -0.67 9.36
N ARG A 124 -9.63 -0.24 8.49
CA ARG A 124 -11.01 -0.74 8.41
C ARG A 124 -11.04 -2.20 7.99
N LEU A 125 -10.29 -2.53 6.93
CA LEU A 125 -10.10 -3.92 6.50
C LEU A 125 -9.50 -4.78 7.60
N LEU A 126 -8.52 -4.27 8.35
CA LEU A 126 -7.91 -4.98 9.47
C LEU A 126 -8.90 -5.21 10.62
N SER A 127 -9.69 -4.19 10.99
CA SER A 127 -10.73 -4.32 12.01
C SER A 127 -11.73 -5.43 11.65
N ARG A 128 -12.21 -5.45 10.40
CA ARG A 128 -13.07 -6.54 9.89
C ARG A 128 -12.35 -7.90 9.87
N ALA A 129 -11.07 -7.92 9.48
CA ALA A 129 -10.27 -9.15 9.47
C ALA A 129 -10.20 -9.82 10.85
N LEU A 130 -10.07 -9.03 11.92
CA LEU A 130 -10.10 -9.56 13.30
C LEU A 130 -11.43 -10.25 13.60
N VAL A 131 -12.55 -9.68 13.17
CA VAL A 131 -13.89 -10.27 13.35
C VAL A 131 -14.02 -11.55 12.51
N LYS A 132 -13.68 -11.48 11.22
CA LYS A 132 -13.83 -12.61 10.27
C LYS A 132 -12.98 -13.83 10.66
N THR A 133 -11.80 -13.60 11.22
CA THR A 133 -10.91 -14.68 11.68
C THR A 133 -11.19 -15.12 13.11
N GLY A 134 -12.25 -14.61 13.76
CA GLY A 134 -12.59 -14.93 15.16
C GLY A 134 -11.54 -14.48 16.19
N GLU A 135 -10.63 -13.58 15.81
CA GLU A 135 -9.62 -13.07 16.73
C GLU A 135 -10.28 -12.25 17.85
N LYS A 136 -9.91 -12.52 19.08
CA LYS A 136 -10.46 -11.84 20.26
C LYS A 136 -9.59 -10.68 20.76
N LYS A 137 -8.34 -10.61 20.28
CA LYS A 137 -7.38 -9.59 20.66
C LYS A 137 -7.49 -8.38 19.74
N ASP A 138 -7.13 -7.21 20.25
CA ASP A 138 -6.96 -6.01 19.46
C ASP A 138 -5.61 -6.05 18.71
N ALA A 139 -5.59 -5.55 17.49
CA ALA A 139 -4.32 -5.40 16.77
C ALA A 139 -3.57 -4.14 17.24
N MET A 140 -2.29 -4.32 17.57
CA MET A 140 -1.36 -3.22 17.85
C MET A 140 -0.37 -3.11 16.69
N ILE A 141 -0.42 -1.99 16.01
CA ILE A 141 0.49 -1.66 14.91
C ILE A 141 1.69 -0.90 15.46
N LEU A 142 2.89 -1.42 15.22
CA LEU A 142 4.14 -0.74 15.54
C LEU A 142 4.78 -0.24 14.25
N VAL A 143 5.03 1.06 14.18
CA VAL A 143 5.61 1.72 13.00
C VAL A 143 6.85 2.47 13.40
N ALA A 144 7.97 2.22 12.72
CA ALA A 144 9.10 3.13 12.68
C ALA A 144 8.97 4.02 11.45
N THR A 145 9.17 5.31 11.60
CA THR A 145 9.02 6.27 10.51
C THR A 145 10.12 7.34 10.51
N SER A 146 10.47 7.77 9.31
CA SER A 146 11.26 8.99 9.09
C SER A 146 10.39 10.19 8.69
N GLY A 147 9.05 10.05 8.68
CA GLY A 147 8.15 11.17 8.35
C GLY A 147 6.74 10.75 7.90
N ASP A 148 6.46 10.81 6.59
CA ASP A 148 5.14 10.75 5.99
C ASP A 148 4.35 9.45 6.25
N THR A 149 5.02 8.30 6.30
CA THR A 149 4.36 7.02 6.59
C THR A 149 3.74 7.00 7.98
N GLY A 150 4.47 7.50 8.99
CA GLY A 150 3.98 7.53 10.35
C GLY A 150 2.75 8.43 10.49
N LYS A 151 2.79 9.63 9.91
CA LYS A 151 1.64 10.54 9.94
C LYS A 151 0.42 9.97 9.21
N ALA A 152 0.62 9.43 8.01
CA ALA A 152 -0.48 8.83 7.24
C ALA A 152 -1.09 7.61 7.97
N ALA A 153 -0.26 6.81 8.65
CA ALA A 153 -0.75 5.70 9.46
C ALA A 153 -1.52 6.19 10.69
N LEU A 154 -0.99 7.15 11.45
CA LEU A 154 -1.68 7.72 12.61
C LEU A 154 -3.07 8.25 12.24
N GLU A 155 -3.17 8.99 11.13
CA GLU A 155 -4.45 9.55 10.67
C GLU A 155 -5.44 8.47 10.24
N GLY A 156 -4.99 7.49 9.45
CA GLY A 156 -5.86 6.41 8.96
C GLY A 156 -6.35 5.47 10.06
N TYR A 157 -5.52 5.25 11.09
CA TYR A 157 -5.83 4.37 12.22
C TYR A 157 -6.61 5.06 13.33
N ARG A 158 -6.73 6.40 13.29
CA ARG A 158 -7.41 7.17 14.31
C ARG A 158 -8.84 6.69 14.54
N ASP A 159 -9.14 6.33 15.79
CA ASP A 159 -10.46 5.92 16.30
C ASP A 159 -11.10 4.72 15.54
N ILE A 160 -10.29 3.91 14.87
CA ILE A 160 -10.75 2.65 14.28
C ILE A 160 -10.86 1.59 15.38
N ASP A 161 -12.00 0.91 15.42
CA ASP A 161 -12.32 -0.10 16.42
C ASP A 161 -11.34 -1.28 16.38
N ARG A 162 -10.95 -1.77 17.57
CA ARG A 162 -10.08 -2.95 17.78
C ARG A 162 -8.66 -2.82 17.22
N VAL A 163 -8.26 -1.64 16.78
CA VAL A 163 -6.92 -1.38 16.24
C VAL A 163 -6.26 -0.25 17.02
N ARG A 164 -5.00 -0.44 17.38
CA ARG A 164 -4.16 0.55 18.07
C ARG A 164 -2.89 0.78 17.28
N ILE A 165 -2.34 1.98 17.34
CA ILE A 165 -1.09 2.29 16.64
C ILE A 165 -0.12 3.04 17.54
N LEU A 166 1.13 2.63 17.51
CA LEU A 166 2.25 3.31 18.15
C LEU A 166 3.33 3.59 17.10
N VAL A 167 3.63 4.86 16.91
CA VAL A 167 4.63 5.33 15.95
C VAL A 167 5.90 5.77 16.66
N PHE A 168 7.01 5.19 16.27
CA PHE A 168 8.36 5.58 16.72
C PHE A 168 9.03 6.43 15.65
N TYR A 169 9.58 7.56 16.04
CA TYR A 169 10.33 8.43 15.13
C TYR A 169 11.60 8.97 15.81
N PRO A 170 12.69 9.22 15.07
CA PRO A 170 13.87 9.87 15.63
C PRO A 170 13.53 11.31 16.00
N SER A 171 13.83 11.71 17.23
CA SER A 171 13.58 13.08 17.73
C SER A 171 14.34 14.15 16.93
N GLU A 172 15.45 13.73 16.29
CA GLU A 172 16.26 14.51 15.38
C GLU A 172 16.27 13.83 14.00
N GLY A 173 16.29 14.62 12.92
CA GLY A 173 16.30 14.07 11.55
C GLY A 173 14.94 13.91 10.85
N VAL A 174 13.84 14.24 11.54
CA VAL A 174 12.51 14.39 10.93
C VAL A 174 12.24 15.87 10.71
N SER A 175 11.61 16.23 9.58
CA SER A 175 11.26 17.63 9.32
C SER A 175 10.34 18.16 10.43
N GLN A 176 10.48 19.45 10.78
CA GLN A 176 9.68 20.04 11.84
C GLN A 176 8.17 19.95 11.57
N VAL A 177 7.76 20.09 10.31
CA VAL A 177 6.36 19.95 9.90
C VAL A 177 5.85 18.54 10.19
N GLN A 178 6.57 17.51 9.76
CA GLN A 178 6.19 16.11 10.00
C GLN A 178 6.19 15.76 11.51
N LYS A 179 7.16 16.29 12.26
CA LYS A 179 7.19 16.13 13.73
C LYS A 179 5.95 16.74 14.38
N LEU A 180 5.58 17.96 13.99
CA LEU A 180 4.36 18.62 14.49
C LEU A 180 3.10 17.86 14.08
N GLN A 181 3.01 17.41 12.83
CA GLN A 181 1.88 16.61 12.36
C GLN A 181 1.68 15.34 13.18
N MET A 182 2.77 14.66 13.58
CA MET A 182 2.69 13.47 14.44
C MET A 182 2.37 13.84 15.89
N ALA A 183 3.06 14.82 16.46
CA ALA A 183 2.91 15.21 17.87
C ALA A 183 1.54 15.81 18.21
N THR A 184 0.85 16.39 17.21
CA THR A 184 -0.50 16.97 17.38
C THR A 184 -1.61 15.99 16.97
N GLN A 185 -1.27 14.75 16.60
CA GLN A 185 -2.27 13.76 16.23
C GLN A 185 -3.20 13.46 17.40
N GLN A 186 -4.49 13.54 17.13
CA GLN A 186 -5.56 13.20 18.07
C GLN A 186 -6.08 11.79 17.79
N GLY A 187 -6.69 11.17 18.80
CA GLY A 187 -7.29 9.85 18.72
C GLY A 187 -7.09 9.07 20.02
N SER A 188 -8.05 8.25 20.39
CA SER A 188 -8.01 7.47 21.63
C SER A 188 -7.13 6.21 21.54
N ASN A 189 -6.77 5.81 20.33
CA ASN A 189 -6.07 4.56 20.02
C ASN A 189 -4.71 4.80 19.32
N VAL A 190 -4.22 6.04 19.28
CA VAL A 190 -2.98 6.44 18.61
C VAL A 190 -1.98 6.98 19.62
N GLU A 191 -0.72 6.59 19.47
CA GLU A 191 0.38 7.02 20.32
C GLU A 191 1.63 7.31 19.46
N VAL A 192 2.44 8.26 19.92
CA VAL A 192 3.65 8.69 19.22
C VAL A 192 4.82 8.73 20.21
N CYS A 193 5.93 8.11 19.86
CA CYS A 193 7.13 8.05 20.68
C CYS A 193 8.34 8.58 19.91
N GLY A 194 8.90 9.71 20.37
CA GLY A 194 10.18 10.21 19.89
C GLY A 194 11.34 9.45 20.57
N ILE A 195 12.23 8.88 19.78
CA ILE A 195 13.41 8.20 20.29
C ILE A 195 14.67 9.05 20.12
N ARG A 196 15.67 8.86 20.99
CA ARG A 196 17.02 9.38 20.79
C ARG A 196 17.77 8.40 19.91
N GLY A 197 18.11 8.80 18.70
CA GLY A 197 18.75 7.96 17.69
C GLY A 197 18.27 8.35 16.28
N ASN A 198 18.63 7.54 15.29
CA ASN A 198 18.28 7.72 13.90
C ASN A 198 17.09 6.80 13.49
N PHE A 199 16.72 6.83 12.21
CA PHE A 199 15.63 6.00 11.68
C PHE A 199 15.93 4.50 11.81
N ASP A 200 17.18 4.08 11.61
CA ASP A 200 17.57 2.66 11.72
C ASP A 200 17.43 2.17 13.15
N ASP A 201 17.75 3.01 14.15
CA ASP A 201 17.53 2.70 15.56
C ASP A 201 16.05 2.47 15.87
N ALA A 202 15.16 3.35 15.34
CA ALA A 202 13.72 3.17 15.48
C ALA A 202 13.23 1.87 14.82
N GLN A 203 13.71 1.59 13.62
CA GLN A 203 13.32 0.40 12.85
C GLN A 203 13.83 -0.89 13.54
N ASN A 204 15.06 -0.90 14.02
CA ASN A 204 15.64 -2.02 14.73
C ASN A 204 14.93 -2.26 16.07
N GLY A 205 14.57 -1.18 16.78
CA GLY A 205 13.77 -1.26 18.01
C GLY A 205 12.40 -1.92 17.76
N VAL A 206 11.67 -1.48 16.74
CA VAL A 206 10.39 -2.10 16.36
C VAL A 206 10.55 -3.56 15.99
N LYS A 207 11.55 -3.91 15.17
CA LYS A 207 11.85 -5.31 14.81
C LYS A 207 12.17 -6.16 16.04
N SER A 208 12.95 -5.60 16.99
CA SER A 208 13.28 -6.28 18.23
C SER A 208 12.06 -6.58 19.08
N ILE A 209 11.10 -5.64 19.18
CA ILE A 209 9.83 -5.86 19.89
C ILE A 209 9.00 -6.95 19.21
N LEU A 210 8.84 -6.87 17.88
CA LEU A 210 8.03 -7.81 17.09
C LEU A 210 8.60 -9.23 17.13
N ASN A 211 9.92 -9.37 17.18
CA ASN A 211 10.63 -10.65 17.19
C ASN A 211 10.92 -11.18 18.61
N SER A 212 10.60 -10.44 19.67
CA SER A 212 10.80 -10.88 21.05
C SER A 212 9.69 -11.81 21.51
N PRO A 213 9.95 -13.11 21.77
CA PRO A 213 8.94 -14.02 22.29
C PRO A 213 8.33 -13.55 23.62
N GLU A 214 9.13 -12.90 24.47
CA GLU A 214 8.67 -12.33 25.73
C GLU A 214 7.65 -11.20 25.49
N MET A 215 7.98 -10.23 24.62
CA MET A 215 7.10 -9.11 24.31
C MET A 215 5.81 -9.57 23.64
N VAL A 216 5.90 -10.50 22.68
CA VAL A 216 4.73 -11.10 22.01
C VAL A 216 3.83 -11.81 23.03
N THR A 217 4.41 -12.59 23.96
CA THR A 217 3.64 -13.30 25.00
C THR A 217 2.97 -12.29 25.94
N ARG A 218 3.69 -11.28 26.41
CA ARG A 218 3.16 -10.22 27.29
C ARG A 218 2.01 -9.44 26.63
N ALA A 219 2.14 -9.14 25.34
CA ALA A 219 1.09 -8.48 24.54
C ALA A 219 -0.16 -9.39 24.47
N ARG A 220 0.03 -10.67 24.11
CA ARG A 220 -1.06 -11.64 24.00
C ARG A 220 -1.85 -11.84 25.28
N VAL A 221 -1.17 -11.89 26.43
CA VAL A 221 -1.81 -11.97 27.75
C VAL A 221 -2.68 -10.74 28.04
N ARG A 222 -2.32 -9.59 27.50
CA ARG A 222 -3.08 -8.33 27.61
C ARG A 222 -4.13 -8.15 26.53
N GLY A 223 -4.44 -9.18 25.74
CA GLY A 223 -5.42 -9.10 24.66
C GLY A 223 -4.92 -8.31 23.43
N ILE A 224 -3.61 -8.28 23.19
CA ILE A 224 -3.00 -7.55 22.08
C ILE A 224 -2.30 -8.53 21.13
N LEU A 225 -2.52 -8.34 19.82
CA LEU A 225 -1.82 -8.99 18.73
C LEU A 225 -0.97 -7.94 17.99
N PHE A 226 0.32 -8.19 17.81
CA PHE A 226 1.14 -7.32 16.96
C PHE A 226 0.87 -7.58 15.49
N SER A 227 0.77 -6.49 14.70
CA SER A 227 0.66 -6.53 13.25
C SER A 227 1.42 -5.36 12.62
N SER A 228 1.48 -5.29 11.30
CA SER A 228 2.25 -4.31 10.56
C SER A 228 1.40 -3.55 9.55
N ALA A 229 1.58 -2.22 9.50
CA ALA A 229 1.01 -1.33 8.49
C ALA A 229 2.01 -0.97 7.37
N ASN A 230 3.14 -1.67 7.29
CA ASN A 230 4.15 -1.40 6.27
C ASN A 230 3.68 -1.82 4.87
N SER A 231 4.39 -1.40 3.83
CA SER A 231 4.08 -1.73 2.42
C SER A 231 4.15 -3.22 2.08
N ILE A 232 4.59 -4.05 3.02
CA ILE A 232 4.63 -5.52 2.93
C ILE A 232 3.27 -6.18 3.21
N ASN A 233 2.33 -5.48 3.84
CA ASN A 233 0.99 -6.02 4.12
C ASN A 233 0.12 -5.92 2.85
N TRP A 234 -0.54 -7.01 2.48
CA TRP A 234 -1.45 -7.06 1.33
C TRP A 234 -2.57 -6.01 1.42
N GLY A 235 -3.13 -5.79 2.61
CA GLY A 235 -4.15 -4.76 2.85
C GLY A 235 -3.68 -3.34 2.54
N ARG A 236 -2.37 -3.12 2.43
CA ARG A 236 -1.78 -1.86 1.98
C ARG A 236 -1.47 -1.83 0.49
N LEU A 237 -1.23 -2.99 -0.12
CA LEU A 237 -0.92 -3.10 -1.54
C LEU A 237 -2.18 -3.05 -2.41
N VAL A 238 -3.19 -3.87 -2.09
CA VAL A 238 -4.37 -4.05 -2.93
C VAL A 238 -5.16 -2.76 -3.20
N PRO A 239 -5.32 -1.79 -2.26
CA PRO A 239 -6.01 -0.53 -2.56
C PRO A 239 -5.31 0.34 -3.59
N GLN A 240 -4.02 0.12 -3.81
CA GLN A 240 -3.25 0.88 -4.79
C GLN A 240 -3.56 0.46 -6.24
N ILE A 241 -4.15 -0.71 -6.46
CA ILE A 241 -4.63 -1.13 -7.79
C ILE A 241 -5.77 -0.21 -8.26
N VAL A 242 -6.60 0.24 -7.32
CA VAL A 242 -7.82 1.00 -7.59
C VAL A 242 -7.56 2.28 -8.37
N TYR A 243 -6.58 3.09 -7.95
CA TYR A 243 -6.35 4.38 -8.59
C TYR A 243 -5.80 4.27 -10.01
N TYR A 244 -5.16 3.17 -10.39
CA TYR A 244 -4.77 2.93 -11.79
C TYR A 244 -5.97 2.61 -12.67
N VAL A 245 -6.88 1.77 -12.19
CA VAL A 245 -8.13 1.49 -12.89
C VAL A 245 -8.99 2.75 -12.96
N SER A 246 -9.09 3.50 -11.86
CA SER A 246 -9.84 4.75 -11.80
C SER A 246 -9.29 5.80 -12.78
N ALA A 247 -7.97 5.96 -12.86
CA ALA A 247 -7.34 6.87 -13.81
C ALA A 247 -7.70 6.53 -15.27
N TYR A 248 -7.73 5.24 -15.61
CA TYR A 248 -8.14 4.82 -16.95
C TYR A 248 -9.63 5.08 -17.21
N CYS A 249 -10.49 4.82 -16.23
CA CYS A 249 -11.91 5.19 -16.31
C CYS A 249 -12.09 6.71 -16.55
N ASP A 250 -11.31 7.52 -15.86
CA ASP A 250 -11.38 8.99 -16.00
C ASP A 250 -10.84 9.48 -17.36
N LEU A 251 -9.85 8.81 -17.96
CA LEU A 251 -9.41 9.06 -19.32
C LEU A 251 -10.52 8.76 -20.33
N ILE A 252 -11.26 7.67 -20.14
CA ILE A 252 -12.43 7.32 -20.99
C ILE A 252 -13.52 8.39 -20.85
N ASN A 253 -13.89 8.75 -19.62
CA ASN A 253 -14.94 9.75 -19.34
C ASN A 253 -14.60 11.13 -19.89
N ALA A 254 -13.33 11.51 -19.84
CA ALA A 254 -12.83 12.77 -20.40
C ALA A 254 -12.71 12.73 -21.94
N GLY A 255 -13.04 11.62 -22.60
CA GLY A 255 -12.88 11.44 -24.06
C GLY A 255 -11.41 11.49 -24.53
N LYS A 256 -10.46 11.29 -23.62
CA LYS A 256 -9.02 11.32 -23.93
C LYS A 256 -8.52 10.01 -24.53
N CYS A 257 -9.22 8.91 -24.31
CA CYS A 257 -8.98 7.62 -24.96
C CYS A 257 -10.27 6.85 -25.15
N LYS A 258 -10.26 5.90 -26.10
CA LYS A 258 -11.34 4.92 -26.26
C LYS A 258 -11.07 3.71 -25.37
N PRO A 259 -12.11 2.96 -24.94
CA PRO A 259 -11.92 1.68 -24.29
C PRO A 259 -10.96 0.77 -25.09
N GLY A 260 -9.98 0.17 -24.43
CA GLY A 260 -8.93 -0.64 -25.06
C GLY A 260 -7.71 0.14 -25.56
N SER A 261 -7.73 1.48 -25.57
CA SER A 261 -6.56 2.29 -25.92
C SER A 261 -5.43 2.06 -24.93
N ARG A 262 -4.23 1.79 -25.46
CA ARG A 262 -3.02 1.53 -24.63
C ARG A 262 -2.43 2.84 -24.12
N PHE A 263 -1.92 2.81 -22.88
CA PHE A 263 -1.26 3.95 -22.24
C PHE A 263 -0.02 3.48 -21.45
N ASN A 264 0.89 4.41 -21.19
CA ASN A 264 2.05 4.16 -20.35
C ASN A 264 1.83 4.73 -18.96
N VAL A 265 2.43 4.12 -17.95
CA VAL A 265 2.41 4.59 -16.56
C VAL A 265 3.82 4.81 -16.10
N CYS A 266 4.13 6.04 -15.67
CA CYS A 266 5.41 6.40 -15.05
C CYS A 266 5.20 6.57 -13.54
N VAL A 267 5.96 5.81 -12.75
CA VAL A 267 5.80 5.78 -11.29
C VAL A 267 7.13 6.18 -10.63
N PRO A 268 7.16 7.30 -9.88
CA PRO A 268 8.26 7.56 -8.95
C PRO A 268 8.34 6.42 -7.93
N THR A 269 9.46 5.74 -7.89
CA THR A 269 9.54 4.43 -7.22
C THR A 269 10.59 4.42 -6.11
N GLY A 270 10.20 3.93 -4.93
CA GLY A 270 11.05 3.63 -3.78
C GLY A 270 10.88 2.16 -3.37
N ASN A 271 9.89 1.85 -2.52
CA ASN A 271 9.62 0.48 -2.03
C ASN A 271 9.01 -0.49 -3.06
N PHE A 272 8.86 -0.09 -4.29
CA PHE A 272 8.32 -0.88 -5.41
C PHE A 272 6.82 -1.26 -5.31
N GLY A 273 6.14 -0.97 -4.19
CA GLY A 273 4.72 -1.33 -3.97
C GLY A 273 3.78 -0.64 -4.94
N ASN A 274 3.98 0.66 -5.19
CA ASN A 274 3.13 1.45 -6.08
C ASN A 274 3.18 0.93 -7.53
N ILE A 275 4.38 0.73 -8.09
CA ILE A 275 4.52 0.21 -9.46
C ILE A 275 4.10 -1.27 -9.55
N PHE A 276 4.26 -2.05 -8.46
CA PHE A 276 3.73 -3.41 -8.38
C PHE A 276 2.20 -3.45 -8.45
N ALA A 277 1.51 -2.51 -7.80
CA ALA A 277 0.06 -2.35 -7.96
C ALA A 277 -0.35 -2.03 -9.41
N ALA A 278 0.43 -1.18 -10.11
CA ALA A 278 0.22 -0.94 -11.54
C ALA A 278 0.44 -2.20 -12.39
N TYR A 279 1.44 -3.01 -12.03
CA TYR A 279 1.68 -4.30 -12.67
C TYR A 279 0.49 -5.25 -12.48
N LEU A 280 -0.04 -5.36 -11.27
CA LEU A 280 -1.24 -6.16 -11.00
C LEU A 280 -2.45 -5.66 -11.81
N ALA A 281 -2.68 -4.35 -11.88
CA ALA A 281 -3.71 -3.77 -12.73
C ALA A 281 -3.54 -4.15 -14.22
N LYS A 282 -2.30 -4.13 -14.73
CA LYS A 282 -1.97 -4.60 -16.08
C LYS A 282 -2.30 -6.08 -16.26
N GLN A 283 -1.94 -6.94 -15.30
CA GLN A 283 -2.23 -8.38 -15.34
C GLN A 283 -3.74 -8.67 -15.25
N MET A 284 -4.50 -7.82 -14.58
CA MET A 284 -5.98 -7.88 -14.58
C MET A 284 -6.59 -7.59 -15.95
N GLY A 285 -5.88 -6.98 -16.87
CA GLY A 285 -6.37 -6.64 -18.20
C GLY A 285 -6.45 -5.14 -18.49
N LEU A 286 -6.02 -4.27 -17.55
CA LEU A 286 -5.91 -2.85 -17.83
C LEU A 286 -4.89 -2.63 -18.96
N PRO A 287 -5.20 -1.86 -20.04
CA PRO A 287 -4.38 -1.79 -21.25
C PRO A 287 -3.12 -0.94 -21.05
N ILE A 288 -2.34 -1.22 -20.01
CA ILE A 288 -1.05 -0.59 -19.75
C ILE A 288 -0.02 -1.17 -20.71
N ALA A 289 0.57 -0.31 -21.55
CA ALA A 289 1.60 -0.72 -22.50
C ALA A 289 2.95 -0.91 -21.79
N LYS A 290 3.43 0.15 -21.14
CA LYS A 290 4.71 0.15 -20.41
C LYS A 290 4.54 0.68 -19.00
N LEU A 291 5.27 0.07 -18.06
CA LEU A 291 5.53 0.60 -16.73
C LEU A 291 6.92 1.22 -16.74
N ILE A 292 7.01 2.48 -16.34
CA ILE A 292 8.27 3.23 -16.30
C ILE A 292 8.61 3.47 -14.83
N CYS A 293 9.67 2.83 -14.36
CA CYS A 293 10.19 2.99 -13.02
C CYS A 293 11.09 4.23 -12.97
N ALA A 294 10.58 5.33 -12.43
CA ALA A 294 11.37 6.55 -12.25
C ALA A 294 12.07 6.52 -10.89
N SER A 295 13.37 6.77 -10.88
CA SER A 295 14.21 6.81 -9.67
C SER A 295 14.82 8.19 -9.48
N ASN A 296 15.06 8.56 -8.22
CA ASN A 296 15.95 9.68 -7.89
C ASN A 296 17.43 9.21 -7.85
N ALA A 297 18.30 9.92 -7.16
CA ALA A 297 19.72 9.54 -7.03
C ALA A 297 19.92 8.16 -6.38
N ASN A 298 18.95 7.67 -5.60
CA ASN A 298 18.94 6.30 -5.06
C ASN A 298 18.39 5.32 -6.12
N ASN A 299 19.15 5.11 -7.19
CA ASN A 299 18.72 4.46 -8.42
C ASN A 299 18.97 2.94 -8.48
N VAL A 300 19.00 2.26 -7.35
CA VAL A 300 19.27 0.81 -7.26
C VAL A 300 18.36 -0.02 -8.17
N LEU A 301 17.08 0.36 -8.28
CA LEU A 301 16.10 -0.33 -9.15
C LEU A 301 16.39 -0.12 -10.63
N THR A 302 16.82 1.07 -11.02
CA THR A 302 17.21 1.38 -12.41
C THR A 302 18.38 0.49 -12.85
N ASP A 303 19.40 0.39 -12.00
CA ASP A 303 20.56 -0.45 -12.31
C ASP A 303 20.19 -1.93 -12.29
N PHE A 304 19.36 -2.38 -11.33
CA PHE A 304 18.84 -3.75 -11.31
C PHE A 304 18.11 -4.10 -12.62
N LEU A 305 17.21 -3.23 -13.08
CA LEU A 305 16.45 -3.45 -14.32
C LEU A 305 17.35 -3.48 -15.57
N ARG A 306 18.49 -2.78 -15.54
CA ARG A 306 19.46 -2.78 -16.64
C ARG A 306 20.43 -3.95 -16.60
N THR A 307 20.86 -4.38 -15.42
CA THR A 307 21.99 -5.32 -15.25
C THR A 307 21.55 -6.70 -14.75
N GLY A 308 20.35 -6.82 -14.17
CA GLY A 308 19.90 -8.03 -13.47
C GLY A 308 20.52 -8.19 -12.07
N THR A 309 21.40 -7.28 -11.64
CA THR A 309 22.07 -7.36 -10.33
C THR A 309 21.51 -6.33 -9.37
N TYR A 310 20.94 -6.79 -8.24
CA TYR A 310 20.46 -5.93 -7.17
C TYR A 310 21.55 -5.67 -6.14
N ASP A 311 22.33 -4.60 -6.38
CA ASP A 311 23.41 -4.19 -5.48
C ASP A 311 22.91 -3.24 -4.39
N ARG A 312 22.96 -3.70 -3.14
CA ARG A 312 22.55 -2.94 -1.94
C ARG A 312 23.72 -2.20 -1.28
N ASN A 313 24.95 -2.46 -1.69
CA ASN A 313 26.14 -1.83 -1.13
C ASN A 313 26.43 -0.50 -1.85
N ARG A 314 25.66 0.53 -1.51
CA ARG A 314 25.66 1.84 -2.15
C ARG A 314 25.57 2.94 -1.11
N ASP A 315 26.05 4.13 -1.49
CA ASP A 315 25.83 5.34 -0.71
C ASP A 315 24.35 5.75 -0.74
N PHE A 316 23.86 6.17 0.43
CA PHE A 316 22.53 6.72 0.56
C PHE A 316 22.53 8.22 0.24
N HIS A 317 21.67 8.66 -0.66
CA HIS A 317 21.53 10.05 -1.04
C HIS A 317 20.25 10.66 -0.50
N MET A 318 20.36 11.71 0.32
CA MET A 318 19.20 12.52 0.70
C MET A 318 18.80 13.43 -0.46
N THR A 319 17.52 13.33 -0.88
CA THR A 319 16.98 14.11 -2.00
C THR A 319 15.81 14.98 -1.57
N VAL A 320 15.31 15.81 -2.50
CA VAL A 320 14.06 16.58 -2.30
C VAL A 320 12.80 15.69 -2.29
N SER A 321 12.96 14.40 -2.54
CA SER A 321 11.87 13.40 -2.54
C SER A 321 12.12 12.31 -1.49
N PRO A 322 12.16 12.65 -0.20
CA PRO A 322 12.62 11.74 0.87
C PRO A 322 11.79 10.46 0.98
N SER A 323 10.52 10.49 0.58
CA SER A 323 9.67 9.29 0.54
C SER A 323 10.17 8.22 -0.44
N MET A 324 11.00 8.61 -1.42
CA MET A 324 11.58 7.74 -2.46
C MET A 324 13.07 7.48 -2.23
N ASP A 325 13.67 7.97 -1.14
CA ASP A 325 15.05 7.70 -0.77
C ASP A 325 15.17 6.31 -0.14
N ILE A 326 15.17 5.30 -0.99
CA ILE A 326 15.11 3.89 -0.62
C ILE A 326 16.20 3.13 -1.38
N LEU A 327 17.03 2.38 -0.64
CA LEU A 327 18.03 1.45 -1.20
C LEU A 327 17.54 0.00 -1.21
N ILE A 328 16.63 -0.37 -0.29
CA ILE A 328 16.10 -1.73 -0.17
C ILE A 328 14.60 -1.71 -0.41
N SER A 329 14.20 -2.11 -1.63
CA SER A 329 12.81 -2.13 -2.07
C SER A 329 12.10 -3.39 -1.59
N SER A 330 11.22 -3.25 -0.58
CA SER A 330 10.56 -4.38 0.08
C SER A 330 9.60 -5.16 -0.83
N ASN A 331 9.05 -4.55 -1.87
CA ASN A 331 8.11 -5.21 -2.79
C ASN A 331 8.75 -5.70 -4.10
N LEU A 332 10.07 -5.77 -4.18
CA LEU A 332 10.74 -6.41 -5.31
C LEU A 332 10.56 -7.93 -5.28
N GLU A 333 10.57 -8.53 -4.09
CA GLU A 333 10.39 -9.99 -3.91
C GLU A 333 9.05 -10.50 -4.50
N PRO A 334 7.87 -9.94 -4.19
CA PRO A 334 6.62 -10.40 -4.79
C PRO A 334 6.56 -10.16 -6.30
N VAL A 335 7.21 -9.14 -6.84
CA VAL A 335 7.32 -8.96 -8.30
C VAL A 335 8.11 -10.10 -8.93
N SER A 336 9.28 -10.43 -8.39
CA SER A 336 10.09 -11.54 -8.88
C SER A 336 9.34 -12.88 -8.77
N TYR A 337 8.65 -13.11 -7.66
CA TYR A 337 7.84 -14.30 -7.45
C TYR A 337 6.70 -14.40 -8.49
N THR A 338 5.94 -13.35 -8.71
CA THR A 338 4.82 -13.35 -9.66
C THR A 338 5.27 -13.53 -11.11
N HIS A 339 6.46 -13.07 -11.48
CA HIS A 339 7.04 -13.29 -12.81
C HIS A 339 7.50 -14.73 -13.03
N LEU A 340 7.97 -15.40 -11.97
CA LEU A 340 8.52 -16.76 -12.07
C LEU A 340 7.46 -17.85 -11.91
N THR A 341 6.37 -17.60 -11.18
CA THR A 341 5.44 -18.64 -10.75
C THR A 341 4.03 -18.50 -11.31
N LEU A 342 3.58 -17.31 -11.67
CA LEU A 342 2.28 -17.13 -12.31
C LEU A 342 2.43 -17.20 -13.84
N PRO A 343 1.47 -17.82 -14.56
CA PRO A 343 1.50 -17.85 -16.02
C PRO A 343 1.38 -16.41 -16.56
N THR A 344 2.50 -15.83 -16.90
CA THR A 344 2.58 -14.47 -17.47
C THR A 344 2.75 -14.58 -18.98
N ASN A 345 1.74 -14.16 -19.73
CA ASN A 345 1.81 -14.03 -21.20
C ASN A 345 2.40 -12.68 -21.64
N SER A 346 3.26 -12.04 -20.86
CA SER A 346 3.84 -10.77 -21.27
C SER A 346 5.28 -10.64 -20.82
N LEU A 347 6.14 -10.47 -21.78
CA LEU A 347 7.50 -9.95 -21.62
C LEU A 347 7.44 -8.50 -21.09
N VAL A 348 8.19 -8.22 -20.07
CA VAL A 348 8.43 -6.87 -19.52
C VAL A 348 9.22 -6.06 -20.53
#